data_79750422d900a3619974d4a5a723d9a4
#
_entry.id   79750422d900a3619974d4a5a723d9a4
#
_cell.length_a   1.000
_cell.length_b   1.000
_cell.length_c   1.000
_cell.angle_alpha   90.00
_cell.angle_beta   90.00
_cell.angle_gamma   90.00
#
_symmetry.space_group_name_H-M   'P 1'
#
loop_
_entity.id
_entity.type
_entity.pdbx_description
1 polymer ?
#
loop_
_entity_poly.entity_id
_entity_poly.type
_entity_poly.pdbx_seq_one_letter_code
_entity_poly.pdbx_strand_id
1 'polypeptide(L)'
;MLKFVGSALALVLACPALAQAPAAPAAPAAPATPPTATPAPVVTYIHAGQLLDRPGQRPRGNSTIVVRDGRVVEVRDGFVAPPAGAKLIDLSRRFVLPGLTDMHVHLWGIGGDPMRARLAEATQDQADDMMVAVVNARKTLEAGFTTVRDLGGNPRGLRALREAVERGDVEGPTIVNAGTMISVTGGHGDGTNGLGESFADAVHAHQINVCDGPDDCRRAVRKQVGLGAQVIKFAATGGVLSNVSGGLGRAMTPEEMRAIVETAHALGRKATAHSHAAEGTKAALEAGCDSIEHASYLDDETIRLFKAKGAYLVPTEIAPVAALAQARAGALPPATIPKAEAAAAAMHANHKKAWAAGVKFAFGTDSGVSKHGDNATEFAYLIDLGMTPAQAIASATVAAADLLGRDDIGTLTPGSRADVIAVTGSPLEDVRRLEHVDFVMHRGIIAKPVID
;
A
#
# COMPACT_ATOMS: atom_id res chain seq x y z
N MET A 1 -14.64 32.55 -62.74
CA MET A 1 -15.61 33.67 -62.57
C MET A 1 -16.80 33.14 -61.78
N LEU A 2 -16.95 33.47 -60.55
CA LEU A 2 -18.19 33.92 -59.89
C LEU A 2 -17.86 34.30 -58.46
N LYS A 3 -17.96 35.56 -58.16
CA LYS A 3 -17.85 36.17 -56.80
C LYS A 3 -19.20 35.96 -56.13
N PHE A 4 -19.21 35.43 -54.89
CA PHE A 4 -20.33 35.60 -53.97
C PHE A 4 -19.84 36.42 -52.77
N VAL A 5 -20.41 37.62 -52.70
CA VAL A 5 -20.35 38.54 -51.56
C VAL A 5 -21.48 38.12 -50.63
N GLY A 6 -21.15 37.72 -49.41
CA GLY A 6 -22.10 37.41 -48.37
C GLY A 6 -22.04 38.45 -47.26
N SER A 7 -23.06 39.29 -47.17
CA SER A 7 -23.23 40.34 -46.16
C SER A 7 -23.48 39.75 -44.78
N ALA A 8 -22.69 40.20 -43.80
CA ALA A 8 -22.93 39.93 -42.39
C ALA A 8 -24.05 40.85 -41.85
N LEU A 9 -25.16 40.28 -41.44
CA LEU A 9 -26.24 40.95 -40.78
C LEU A 9 -26.00 40.94 -39.28
N ALA A 10 -25.62 42.08 -38.70
CA ALA A 10 -25.49 42.25 -37.27
C ALA A 10 -26.88 42.42 -36.65
N LEU A 11 -27.33 41.46 -35.86
CA LEU A 11 -28.54 41.52 -35.07
C LEU A 11 -28.23 42.19 -33.74
N VAL A 12 -28.61 43.47 -33.62
CA VAL A 12 -28.55 44.20 -32.33
C VAL A 12 -29.79 43.81 -31.52
N LEU A 13 -29.63 42.96 -30.50
CA LEU A 13 -30.65 42.70 -29.50
C LEU A 13 -30.65 43.82 -28.47
N ALA A 14 -31.66 44.68 -28.50
CA ALA A 14 -31.93 45.66 -27.44
C ALA A 14 -32.49 44.94 -26.22
N CYS A 15 -31.75 44.97 -25.09
CA CYS A 15 -32.27 44.57 -23.79
C CYS A 15 -33.23 45.63 -23.27
N PRO A 16 -34.47 45.26 -22.83
CA PRO A 16 -35.30 46.17 -22.09
C PRO A 16 -34.73 46.41 -20.69
N ALA A 17 -34.64 47.68 -20.31
CA ALA A 17 -34.25 48.11 -18.94
C ALA A 17 -35.27 47.59 -17.92
N LEU A 18 -34.88 46.67 -17.06
CA LEU A 18 -35.65 46.27 -15.89
C LEU A 18 -35.59 47.39 -14.88
N ALA A 19 -36.73 47.99 -14.58
CA ALA A 19 -36.91 48.95 -13.50
C ALA A 19 -36.59 48.27 -12.17
N GLN A 20 -35.62 48.85 -11.40
CA GLN A 20 -35.30 48.40 -10.06
C GLN A 20 -36.47 48.66 -9.12
N ALA A 21 -37.00 47.61 -8.52
CA ALA A 21 -37.93 47.74 -7.39
C ALA A 21 -37.20 48.33 -6.16
N PRO A 22 -37.88 49.12 -5.31
CA PRO A 22 -37.27 49.70 -4.13
C PRO A 22 -36.85 48.60 -3.16
N ALA A 23 -35.63 48.73 -2.62
CA ALA A 23 -35.06 47.78 -1.66
C ALA A 23 -35.93 47.74 -0.39
N ALA A 24 -36.31 46.51 0.00
CA ALA A 24 -36.96 46.29 1.29
C ALA A 24 -36.00 46.62 2.45
N PRO A 25 -36.50 47.16 3.58
CA PRO A 25 -35.66 47.46 4.73
C PRO A 25 -34.97 46.21 5.25
N ALA A 26 -33.66 46.30 5.50
CA ALA A 26 -32.84 45.22 6.03
C ALA A 26 -33.40 44.73 7.38
N ALA A 27 -33.66 43.46 7.49
CA ALA A 27 -34.00 42.81 8.77
C ALA A 27 -32.84 42.99 9.76
N PRO A 28 -33.11 43.18 11.07
CA PRO A 28 -32.06 43.30 12.07
C PRO A 28 -31.21 42.04 12.07
N ALA A 29 -29.88 42.22 12.05
CA ALA A 29 -28.92 41.11 12.10
C ALA A 29 -29.16 40.29 13.38
N ALA A 30 -29.34 38.98 13.20
CA ALA A 30 -29.40 38.06 14.32
C ALA A 30 -28.09 38.14 15.14
N PRO A 31 -28.17 38.06 16.48
CA PRO A 31 -26.98 38.10 17.31
C PRO A 31 -26.02 36.96 16.89
N ALA A 32 -24.75 37.32 16.65
CA ALA A 32 -23.72 36.39 16.31
C ALA A 32 -23.59 35.31 17.42
N THR A 33 -23.83 34.06 17.09
CA THR A 33 -23.57 32.95 18.01
C THR A 33 -22.10 33.00 18.41
N PRO A 34 -21.76 32.98 19.72
CA PRO A 34 -20.38 32.98 20.13
C PRO A 34 -19.68 31.73 19.51
N PRO A 35 -18.41 31.86 19.09
CA PRO A 35 -17.69 30.75 18.53
C PRO A 35 -17.71 29.60 19.54
N THR A 36 -18.20 28.43 19.11
CA THR A 36 -18.15 27.19 19.91
C THR A 36 -16.70 26.95 20.25
N ALA A 37 -16.36 26.97 21.54
CA ALA A 37 -15.01 26.69 22.01
C ALA A 37 -14.60 25.32 21.45
N THR A 38 -13.49 25.26 20.71
CA THR A 38 -12.89 24.01 20.25
C THR A 38 -12.66 23.14 21.49
N PRO A 39 -13.20 21.92 21.57
CA PRO A 39 -12.97 21.07 22.72
C PRO A 39 -11.46 20.92 22.96
N ALA A 40 -11.05 21.00 24.23
CA ALA A 40 -9.65 20.83 24.59
C ALA A 40 -9.12 19.50 24.04
N PRO A 41 -7.89 19.44 23.52
CA PRO A 41 -7.34 18.23 22.92
C PRO A 41 -7.32 17.10 23.98
N VAL A 42 -7.91 15.96 23.60
CA VAL A 42 -7.94 14.79 24.49
C VAL A 42 -6.55 14.20 24.58
N VAL A 43 -5.97 14.24 25.79
CA VAL A 43 -4.68 13.59 26.06
C VAL A 43 -4.96 12.15 26.49
N THR A 44 -4.28 11.19 25.88
CA THR A 44 -4.41 9.76 26.18
C THR A 44 -3.10 9.25 26.77
N TYR A 45 -3.18 8.56 27.90
CA TYR A 45 -2.10 7.85 28.55
C TYR A 45 -2.26 6.35 28.26
N ILE A 46 -1.22 5.69 27.76
CA ILE A 46 -1.21 4.26 27.48
C ILE A 46 -0.18 3.60 28.37
N HIS A 47 -0.60 2.73 29.29
CA HIS A 47 0.29 1.93 30.12
C HIS A 47 0.68 0.66 29.34
N ALA A 48 1.95 0.46 29.07
CA ALA A 48 2.52 -0.70 28.38
C ALA A 48 3.33 -1.57 29.35
N GLY A 49 3.03 -2.88 29.43
CA GLY A 49 3.80 -3.81 30.28
C GLY A 49 5.23 -4.03 29.77
N GLN A 50 5.36 -4.16 28.47
CA GLN A 50 6.62 -4.07 27.72
C GLN A 50 6.40 -3.15 26.52
N LEU A 51 7.41 -2.36 26.17
CA LEU A 51 7.30 -1.39 25.08
C LEU A 51 8.50 -1.47 24.13
N LEU A 52 8.26 -1.80 22.87
CA LEU A 52 9.23 -1.68 21.80
C LEU A 52 9.00 -0.34 21.05
N ASP A 53 9.40 0.77 21.67
CA ASP A 53 9.24 2.11 21.08
C ASP A 53 10.15 2.36 19.87
N ARG A 54 11.28 1.65 19.81
CA ARG A 54 12.26 1.73 18.70
C ARG A 54 12.63 0.33 18.23
N PRO A 55 11.93 -0.21 17.19
CA PRO A 55 12.29 -1.50 16.60
C PRO A 55 13.77 -1.52 16.18
N GLY A 56 14.43 -2.64 16.45
CA GLY A 56 15.89 -2.78 16.32
C GLY A 56 16.66 -2.49 17.61
N GLN A 57 16.01 -1.94 18.64
CA GLN A 57 16.58 -1.77 20.00
C GLN A 57 15.94 -2.74 20.99
N ARG A 58 16.47 -2.78 22.23
CA ARG A 58 15.87 -3.58 23.31
C ARG A 58 14.54 -2.95 23.76
N PRO A 59 13.49 -3.75 24.01
CA PRO A 59 12.25 -3.23 24.56
C PRO A 59 12.47 -2.66 25.98
N ARG A 60 11.69 -1.65 26.30
CA ARG A 60 11.57 -1.10 27.67
C ARG A 60 10.64 -2.01 28.50
N GLY A 61 10.75 -1.94 29.81
CA GLY A 61 9.79 -2.51 30.74
C GLY A 61 8.51 -1.67 30.83
N ASN A 62 7.88 -1.68 32.00
CA ASN A 62 6.69 -0.86 32.26
C ASN A 62 6.91 0.58 31.82
N SER A 63 6.03 1.07 30.97
CA SER A 63 6.17 2.38 30.36
C SER A 63 4.81 3.06 30.19
N THR A 64 4.83 4.38 30.09
CA THR A 64 3.66 5.19 29.74
C THR A 64 3.93 5.95 28.46
N ILE A 65 3.05 5.76 27.45
CA ILE A 65 3.05 6.55 26.22
C ILE A 65 2.00 7.64 26.37
N VAL A 66 2.38 8.88 26.13
CA VAL A 66 1.45 10.02 26.15
C VAL A 66 1.15 10.43 24.71
N VAL A 67 -0.15 10.42 24.36
CA VAL A 67 -0.66 10.74 23.02
C VAL A 67 -1.49 12.01 23.11
N ARG A 68 -1.27 12.91 22.14
CA ARG A 68 -2.08 14.12 21.94
C ARG A 68 -2.19 14.39 20.43
N ASP A 69 -3.40 14.73 19.99
CA ASP A 69 -3.69 15.08 18.58
C ASP A 69 -3.15 14.03 17.56
N GLY A 70 -3.32 12.75 17.90
CA GLY A 70 -2.89 11.64 17.04
C GLY A 70 -1.38 11.40 16.98
N ARG A 71 -0.59 12.04 17.86
CA ARG A 71 0.88 11.90 17.93
C ARG A 71 1.35 11.50 19.31
N VAL A 72 2.43 10.76 19.35
CA VAL A 72 3.20 10.52 20.59
C VAL A 72 3.90 11.82 20.97
N VAL A 73 3.62 12.32 22.17
CA VAL A 73 4.28 13.54 22.68
C VAL A 73 5.37 13.21 23.68
N GLU A 74 5.26 12.07 24.36
CA GLU A 74 6.22 11.65 25.37
C GLU A 74 6.16 10.14 25.60
N VAL A 75 7.29 9.54 26.00
CA VAL A 75 7.39 8.16 26.53
C VAL A 75 8.15 8.21 27.85
N ARG A 76 7.53 7.68 28.91
CA ARG A 76 8.08 7.67 30.28
C ARG A 76 8.27 6.23 30.76
N ASP A 77 9.26 6.02 31.64
CA ASP A 77 9.39 4.76 32.35
C ASP A 77 8.37 4.68 33.51
N GLY A 78 7.85 3.49 33.74
CA GLY A 78 6.83 3.22 34.74
C GLY A 78 5.42 3.62 34.31
N PHE A 79 4.43 3.29 35.17
CA PHE A 79 3.04 3.64 34.98
C PHE A 79 2.75 4.98 35.64
N VAL A 80 2.61 6.01 34.84
CA VAL A 80 2.32 7.38 35.30
C VAL A 80 0.82 7.61 35.32
N ALA A 81 0.29 8.04 36.45
CA ALA A 81 -1.13 8.36 36.57
C ALA A 81 -1.53 9.51 35.62
N PRO A 82 -2.61 9.39 34.85
CA PRO A 82 -3.08 10.46 33.99
C PRO A 82 -3.60 11.62 34.84
N PRO A 83 -3.42 12.87 34.39
CA PRO A 83 -4.05 14.03 35.02
C PRO A 83 -5.57 14.01 34.84
N ALA A 84 -6.28 14.80 35.64
CA ALA A 84 -7.72 14.92 35.52
C ALA A 84 -8.15 15.30 34.08
N GLY A 85 -9.12 14.59 33.53
CA GLY A 85 -9.62 14.77 32.17
C GLY A 85 -8.83 14.04 31.06
N ALA A 86 -7.70 13.43 31.35
CA ALA A 86 -7.00 12.58 30.40
C ALA A 86 -7.58 11.14 30.40
N LYS A 87 -7.53 10.49 29.21
CA LYS A 87 -7.96 9.11 29.05
C LYS A 87 -6.81 8.15 29.42
N LEU A 88 -7.12 7.06 30.13
CA LEU A 88 -6.19 5.95 30.34
C LEU A 88 -6.59 4.75 29.48
N ILE A 89 -5.59 4.16 28.82
CA ILE A 89 -5.67 2.85 28.15
C ILE A 89 -4.70 1.92 28.87
N ASP A 90 -5.23 0.88 29.50
CA ASP A 90 -4.42 -0.07 30.26
C ASP A 90 -4.00 -1.26 29.38
N LEU A 91 -2.73 -1.25 28.94
CA LEU A 91 -2.04 -2.35 28.28
C LEU A 91 -0.89 -2.88 29.13
N SER A 92 -0.99 -2.73 30.48
CA SER A 92 0.07 -3.10 31.44
C SER A 92 0.43 -4.59 31.44
N ARG A 93 -0.43 -5.43 30.86
CA ARG A 93 -0.20 -6.88 30.70
C ARG A 93 0.13 -7.28 29.25
N ARG A 94 0.36 -6.33 28.37
CA ARG A 94 0.61 -6.54 26.95
C ARG A 94 2.02 -6.10 26.56
N PHE A 95 2.49 -6.65 25.43
CA PHE A 95 3.63 -6.14 24.70
C PHE A 95 3.14 -5.13 23.68
N VAL A 96 3.62 -3.90 23.79
CA VAL A 96 3.21 -2.77 22.94
C VAL A 96 4.33 -2.44 21.95
N LEU A 97 3.97 -2.19 20.71
CA LEU A 97 4.91 -1.83 19.64
C LEU A 97 4.25 -0.89 18.63
N PRO A 98 5.03 -0.26 17.72
CA PRO A 98 4.46 0.55 16.64
C PRO A 98 3.53 -0.26 15.76
N GLY A 99 2.53 0.41 15.17
CA GLY A 99 1.73 -0.16 14.10
C GLY A 99 2.58 -0.67 12.95
N LEU A 100 2.19 -1.80 12.39
CA LEU A 100 2.91 -2.47 11.30
C LEU A 100 2.63 -1.80 9.96
N THR A 101 3.57 -1.95 9.05
CA THR A 101 3.46 -1.48 7.66
C THR A 101 3.61 -2.66 6.70
N ASP A 102 2.65 -2.84 5.80
CA ASP A 102 2.72 -3.79 4.69
C ASP A 102 3.01 -3.05 3.39
N MET A 103 4.17 -3.35 2.78
CA MET A 103 4.67 -2.64 1.60
C MET A 103 4.15 -3.20 0.27
N HIS A 104 3.31 -4.23 0.32
CA HIS A 104 2.73 -4.81 -0.89
C HIS A 104 1.35 -5.41 -0.61
N VAL A 105 0.30 -4.65 -0.91
CA VAL A 105 -1.08 -5.14 -0.85
C VAL A 105 -1.85 -4.72 -2.10
N HIS A 106 -2.99 -5.39 -2.33
CA HIS A 106 -4.03 -5.05 -3.30
C HIS A 106 -5.37 -5.03 -2.58
N LEU A 107 -5.78 -3.88 -2.03
CA LEU A 107 -6.98 -3.77 -1.17
C LEU A 107 -8.26 -4.19 -1.88
N TRP A 108 -8.35 -4.01 -3.19
CA TRP A 108 -9.49 -4.46 -4.01
C TRP A 108 -9.51 -5.98 -4.27
N GLY A 109 -8.39 -6.68 -4.02
CA GLY A 109 -8.23 -8.10 -4.34
C GLY A 109 -9.10 -9.01 -3.46
N ILE A 110 -9.66 -10.05 -4.08
CA ILE A 110 -10.46 -11.08 -3.40
C ILE A 110 -9.57 -12.28 -3.11
N GLY A 111 -8.72 -12.17 -2.07
CA GLY A 111 -7.83 -13.26 -1.67
C GLY A 111 -8.55 -14.43 -1.02
N GLY A 112 -8.02 -15.64 -1.29
CA GLY A 112 -8.47 -16.88 -0.65
C GLY A 112 -9.78 -17.48 -1.16
N ASP A 113 -10.45 -16.84 -2.14
CA ASP A 113 -11.59 -17.39 -2.86
C ASP A 113 -11.45 -17.13 -4.36
N PRO A 114 -10.73 -18.02 -5.06
CA PRO A 114 -10.38 -17.81 -6.45
C PRO A 114 -11.57 -17.91 -7.42
N MET A 115 -12.59 -18.69 -7.07
CA MET A 115 -13.81 -18.77 -7.90
C MET A 115 -14.59 -17.46 -7.83
N ARG A 116 -14.73 -16.89 -6.63
CA ARG A 116 -15.33 -15.57 -6.43
C ARG A 116 -14.53 -14.48 -7.13
N ALA A 117 -13.19 -14.51 -7.04
CA ALA A 117 -12.35 -13.54 -7.72
C ALA A 117 -12.56 -13.56 -9.25
N ARG A 118 -12.59 -14.75 -9.86
CA ARG A 118 -12.87 -14.89 -11.30
C ARG A 118 -14.28 -14.44 -11.71
N LEU A 119 -15.25 -14.77 -10.87
CA LEU A 119 -16.63 -14.34 -11.14
C LEU A 119 -16.74 -12.81 -11.02
N ALA A 120 -16.05 -12.22 -10.06
CA ALA A 120 -16.00 -10.77 -9.87
C ALA A 120 -15.44 -10.04 -11.10
N GLU A 121 -14.34 -10.54 -11.69
CA GLU A 121 -13.76 -9.97 -12.93
C GLU A 121 -14.77 -9.87 -14.08
N ALA A 122 -15.76 -10.77 -14.14
CA ALA A 122 -16.76 -10.83 -15.19
C ALA A 122 -18.07 -10.10 -14.83
N THR A 123 -18.37 -9.86 -13.54
CA THR A 123 -19.70 -9.43 -13.07
C THR A 123 -19.69 -8.17 -12.21
N GLN A 124 -18.52 -7.72 -11.76
CA GLN A 124 -18.37 -6.56 -10.89
C GLN A 124 -17.76 -5.37 -11.63
N ASP A 125 -18.10 -4.20 -11.16
CA ASP A 125 -17.52 -2.96 -11.64
C ASP A 125 -16.65 -2.28 -10.59
N GLN A 126 -16.13 -1.09 -10.90
CA GLN A 126 -15.26 -0.34 -10.00
C GLN A 126 -15.90 0.02 -8.65
N ALA A 127 -17.23 0.14 -8.58
CA ALA A 127 -17.91 0.44 -7.33
C ALA A 127 -17.90 -0.80 -6.41
N ASP A 128 -18.12 -1.99 -6.96
CA ASP A 128 -18.04 -3.24 -6.23
C ASP A 128 -16.62 -3.48 -5.69
N ASP A 129 -15.59 -3.29 -6.54
CA ASP A 129 -14.18 -3.38 -6.16
C ASP A 129 -13.86 -2.45 -4.98
N MET A 130 -14.40 -1.23 -4.99
CA MET A 130 -14.17 -0.28 -3.90
C MET A 130 -14.86 -0.70 -2.60
N MET A 131 -16.03 -1.35 -2.65
CA MET A 131 -16.65 -1.92 -1.46
C MET A 131 -15.83 -3.07 -0.88
N VAL A 132 -15.23 -3.90 -1.73
CA VAL A 132 -14.25 -4.92 -1.31
C VAL A 132 -13.04 -4.25 -0.65
N ALA A 133 -12.52 -3.19 -1.26
CA ALA A 133 -11.35 -2.47 -0.74
C ALA A 133 -11.60 -1.84 0.64
N VAL A 134 -12.79 -1.29 0.90
CA VAL A 134 -13.20 -0.77 2.21
C VAL A 134 -13.17 -1.87 3.27
N VAL A 135 -13.76 -3.03 2.97
CA VAL A 135 -13.78 -4.18 3.90
C VAL A 135 -12.37 -4.70 4.17
N ASN A 136 -11.54 -4.81 3.13
CA ASN A 136 -10.18 -5.29 3.26
C ASN A 136 -9.27 -4.30 4.00
N ALA A 137 -9.44 -3.00 3.77
CA ALA A 137 -8.72 -1.95 4.52
C ALA A 137 -8.98 -2.08 6.03
N ARG A 138 -10.25 -2.25 6.43
CA ARG A 138 -10.61 -2.47 7.83
C ARG A 138 -9.97 -3.74 8.40
N LYS A 139 -10.07 -4.88 7.70
CA LYS A 139 -9.45 -6.15 8.15
C LYS A 139 -7.95 -6.02 8.34
N THR A 140 -7.28 -5.35 7.39
CA THR A 140 -5.83 -5.10 7.44
C THR A 140 -5.45 -4.21 8.63
N LEU A 141 -6.24 -3.17 8.91
CA LEU A 141 -6.06 -2.32 10.08
C LEU A 141 -6.26 -3.11 11.40
N GLU A 142 -7.34 -3.88 11.51
CA GLU A 142 -7.65 -4.71 12.70
C GLU A 142 -6.59 -5.80 12.95
N ALA A 143 -5.86 -6.23 11.91
CA ALA A 143 -4.69 -7.11 12.01
C ALA A 143 -3.40 -6.39 12.46
N GLY A 144 -3.46 -5.07 12.72
CA GLY A 144 -2.34 -4.30 13.24
C GLY A 144 -1.51 -3.56 12.19
N PHE A 145 -1.86 -3.66 10.92
CA PHE A 145 -1.19 -2.93 9.84
C PHE A 145 -1.81 -1.55 9.68
N THR A 146 -1.20 -0.56 10.33
CA THR A 146 -1.68 0.83 10.36
C THR A 146 -1.28 1.64 9.14
N THR A 147 -0.35 1.12 8.33
CA THR A 147 0.07 1.70 7.05
C THR A 147 0.19 0.58 6.01
N VAL A 148 -0.26 0.85 4.78
CA VAL A 148 -0.09 -0.07 3.65
C VAL A 148 0.38 0.67 2.40
N ARG A 149 1.18 0.00 1.57
CA ARG A 149 1.48 0.41 0.22
C ARG A 149 0.68 -0.48 -0.74
N ASP A 150 -0.37 0.10 -1.35
CA ASP A 150 -1.21 -0.59 -2.35
C ASP A 150 -0.58 -0.44 -3.72
N LEU A 151 -0.18 -1.57 -4.32
CA LEU A 151 0.63 -1.61 -5.54
C LEU A 151 -0.16 -1.93 -6.81
N GLY A 152 -1.49 -1.84 -6.76
CA GLY A 152 -2.29 -1.97 -7.97
C GLY A 152 -3.79 -1.98 -7.72
N GLY A 153 -4.49 -1.14 -8.44
CA GLY A 153 -5.95 -1.04 -8.39
C GLY A 153 -6.44 0.19 -9.16
N ASN A 154 -7.73 0.45 -9.09
CA ASN A 154 -8.29 1.64 -9.71
C ASN A 154 -7.73 2.92 -9.05
N PRO A 155 -7.02 3.79 -9.78
CA PRO A 155 -6.31 4.92 -9.17
C PRO A 155 -7.26 5.96 -8.56
N ARG A 156 -8.44 6.15 -9.12
CA ARG A 156 -9.44 7.10 -8.59
C ARG A 156 -10.11 6.55 -7.35
N GLY A 157 -10.47 5.27 -7.35
CA GLY A 157 -11.07 4.59 -6.21
C GLY A 157 -10.11 4.53 -5.02
N LEU A 158 -8.86 4.09 -5.24
CA LEU A 158 -7.85 4.04 -4.19
C LEU A 158 -7.53 5.43 -3.61
N ARG A 159 -7.51 6.47 -4.45
CA ARG A 159 -7.39 7.85 -3.97
C ARG A 159 -8.59 8.24 -3.11
N ALA A 160 -9.80 7.95 -3.56
CA ALA A 160 -11.02 8.28 -2.80
C ALA A 160 -11.06 7.55 -1.44
N LEU A 161 -10.69 6.26 -1.40
CA LEU A 161 -10.58 5.48 -0.16
C LEU A 161 -9.52 6.08 0.77
N ARG A 162 -8.32 6.37 0.26
CA ARG A 162 -7.26 7.02 1.04
C ARG A 162 -7.75 8.33 1.67
N GLU A 163 -8.35 9.21 0.86
CA GLU A 163 -8.84 10.50 1.34
C GLU A 163 -9.98 10.34 2.36
N ALA A 164 -10.87 9.35 2.20
CA ALA A 164 -11.91 9.04 3.17
C ALA A 164 -11.34 8.52 4.50
N VAL A 165 -10.32 7.66 4.46
CA VAL A 165 -9.58 7.22 5.66
C VAL A 165 -8.85 8.40 6.32
N GLU A 166 -8.21 9.26 5.53
CA GLU A 166 -7.51 10.46 6.04
C GLU A 166 -8.44 11.42 6.77
N ARG A 167 -9.69 11.58 6.31
CA ARG A 167 -10.73 12.39 6.98
C ARG A 167 -11.39 11.68 8.16
N GLY A 168 -11.23 10.37 8.29
CA GLY A 168 -11.90 9.54 9.30
C GLY A 168 -13.34 9.15 8.94
N ASP A 169 -13.74 9.30 7.67
CA ASP A 169 -15.06 8.88 7.18
C ASP A 169 -15.17 7.35 7.07
N VAL A 170 -14.03 6.68 6.86
CA VAL A 170 -13.91 5.22 6.72
C VAL A 170 -12.76 4.72 7.59
N GLU A 171 -12.97 3.60 8.28
CA GLU A 171 -11.92 2.91 9.03
C GLU A 171 -10.98 2.18 8.06
N GLY A 172 -9.68 2.42 8.20
CA GLY A 172 -8.64 1.80 7.39
C GLY A 172 -7.25 2.27 7.78
N PRO A 173 -6.19 1.63 7.25
CA PRO A 173 -4.82 2.07 7.45
C PRO A 173 -4.51 3.33 6.63
N THR A 174 -3.39 3.96 6.93
CA THR A 174 -2.80 4.95 6.01
C THR A 174 -2.44 4.25 4.69
N ILE A 175 -2.98 4.73 3.57
CA ILE A 175 -2.79 4.10 2.25
C ILE A 175 -1.82 4.93 1.41
N VAL A 176 -0.75 4.29 0.92
CA VAL A 176 0.16 4.83 -0.10
C VAL A 176 -0.10 4.05 -1.38
N ASN A 177 -0.80 4.63 -2.35
CA ASN A 177 -1.27 3.91 -3.53
C ASN A 177 -0.42 4.18 -4.79
N ALA A 178 -0.22 3.13 -5.60
CA ALA A 178 0.45 3.20 -6.90
C ALA A 178 -0.51 3.54 -8.07
N GLY A 179 -1.81 3.47 -7.84
CA GLY A 179 -2.77 3.44 -8.95
C GLY A 179 -2.70 2.12 -9.70
N THR A 180 -2.80 2.12 -11.02
CA THR A 180 -2.69 0.90 -11.83
C THR A 180 -1.22 0.61 -12.16
N MET A 181 -0.79 -0.64 -12.02
CA MET A 181 0.55 -1.08 -12.37
C MET A 181 0.85 -0.83 -13.86
N ILE A 182 1.94 -0.13 -14.17
CA ILE A 182 2.36 0.14 -15.55
C ILE A 182 2.94 -1.14 -16.16
N SER A 183 2.57 -1.42 -17.43
CA SER A 183 3.02 -2.59 -18.17
C SER A 183 3.23 -2.24 -19.64
N VAL A 184 3.87 -3.13 -20.37
CA VAL A 184 3.89 -3.09 -21.84
C VAL A 184 2.71 -3.88 -22.41
N THR A 185 2.40 -3.70 -23.67
CA THR A 185 1.42 -4.53 -24.42
C THR A 185 1.78 -6.01 -24.27
N GLY A 186 0.80 -6.84 -23.86
CA GLY A 186 0.99 -8.26 -23.59
C GLY A 186 1.83 -8.57 -22.35
N GLY A 187 2.23 -7.58 -21.56
CA GLY A 187 2.95 -7.75 -20.30
C GLY A 187 2.02 -8.07 -19.12
N HIS A 188 2.61 -8.34 -17.93
CA HIS A 188 1.87 -8.82 -16.74
C HIS A 188 0.69 -7.92 -16.31
N GLY A 189 0.81 -6.60 -16.45
CA GLY A 189 -0.24 -5.64 -16.09
C GLY A 189 -1.17 -5.25 -17.24
N ASP A 190 -1.09 -5.93 -18.39
CA ASP A 190 -2.01 -5.72 -19.49
C ASP A 190 -3.29 -6.52 -19.25
N GLY A 191 -4.41 -5.82 -19.02
CA GLY A 191 -5.71 -6.43 -18.74
C GLY A 191 -6.31 -7.17 -19.94
N THR A 192 -5.69 -7.10 -21.13
CA THR A 192 -6.17 -7.85 -22.31
C THR A 192 -5.65 -9.28 -22.36
N ASN A 193 -4.71 -9.65 -21.50
CA ASN A 193 -4.08 -10.97 -21.50
C ASN A 193 -5.09 -12.10 -21.28
N GLY A 194 -5.15 -13.03 -22.26
CA GLY A 194 -6.01 -14.22 -22.19
C GLY A 194 -7.48 -13.96 -22.54
N LEU A 195 -7.84 -12.72 -22.97
CA LEU A 195 -9.17 -12.40 -23.46
C LEU A 195 -9.31 -12.71 -24.95
N GLY A 196 -10.52 -13.03 -25.37
CA GLY A 196 -10.88 -13.05 -26.80
C GLY A 196 -10.90 -11.63 -27.38
N GLU A 197 -10.63 -11.49 -28.67
CA GLU A 197 -10.42 -10.21 -29.36
C GLU A 197 -11.49 -9.16 -29.03
N SER A 198 -12.78 -9.52 -29.10
CA SER A 198 -13.90 -8.59 -28.85
C SER A 198 -13.90 -8.03 -27.41
N PHE A 199 -13.44 -8.80 -26.43
CA PHE A 199 -13.30 -8.34 -25.04
C PHE A 199 -12.02 -7.54 -24.86
N ALA A 200 -10.93 -7.96 -25.50
CA ALA A 200 -9.64 -7.27 -25.46
C ALA A 200 -9.79 -5.83 -25.97
N ASP A 201 -10.50 -5.59 -27.07
CA ASP A 201 -10.77 -4.26 -27.61
C ASP A 201 -11.50 -3.35 -26.60
N ALA A 202 -12.51 -3.88 -25.91
CA ALA A 202 -13.25 -3.13 -24.91
C ALA A 202 -12.39 -2.75 -23.71
N VAL A 203 -11.53 -3.67 -23.23
CA VAL A 203 -10.57 -3.40 -22.15
C VAL A 203 -9.52 -2.40 -22.60
N HIS A 204 -8.94 -2.59 -23.78
CA HIS A 204 -7.89 -1.72 -24.32
C HIS A 204 -8.36 -0.26 -24.44
N ALA A 205 -9.61 -0.02 -24.85
CA ALA A 205 -10.18 1.33 -24.96
C ALA A 205 -10.16 2.12 -23.64
N HIS A 206 -10.10 1.44 -22.50
CA HIS A 206 -10.11 2.04 -21.16
C HIS A 206 -8.79 1.92 -20.40
N GLN A 207 -7.82 1.18 -20.92
CA GLN A 207 -6.51 1.03 -20.30
C GLN A 207 -5.72 2.36 -20.30
N ILE A 208 -5.11 2.65 -19.16
CA ILE A 208 -4.32 3.88 -18.95
C ILE A 208 -2.90 3.59 -18.50
N ASN A 209 -2.57 2.33 -18.32
CA ASN A 209 -1.35 1.83 -17.69
C ASN A 209 -0.42 1.08 -18.65
N VAL A 210 -0.87 0.78 -19.87
CA VAL A 210 -0.01 0.16 -20.89
C VAL A 210 0.80 1.24 -21.59
N CYS A 211 2.08 0.96 -21.80
CA CYS A 211 3.01 1.84 -22.51
C CYS A 211 4.02 1.05 -23.32
N ASP A 212 4.27 1.49 -24.52
CA ASP A 212 5.28 0.93 -25.42
C ASP A 212 6.26 2.03 -25.86
N GLY A 213 7.52 1.85 -25.51
CA GLY A 213 8.59 2.81 -25.70
C GLY A 213 8.70 3.87 -24.60
N PRO A 214 9.91 4.48 -24.45
CA PRO A 214 10.23 5.35 -23.32
C PRO A 214 9.32 6.57 -23.16
N ASP A 215 8.92 7.22 -24.25
CA ASP A 215 8.08 8.44 -24.19
C ASP A 215 6.65 8.13 -23.76
N ASP A 216 6.12 7.00 -24.22
CA ASP A 216 4.80 6.56 -23.81
C ASP A 216 4.80 6.13 -22.34
N CYS A 217 5.87 5.48 -21.85
CA CYS A 217 6.04 5.14 -20.45
C CYS A 217 6.15 6.39 -19.57
N ARG A 218 6.81 7.48 -20.02
CA ARG A 218 6.75 8.79 -19.32
C ARG A 218 5.34 9.35 -19.23
N ARG A 219 4.53 9.21 -20.30
CA ARG A 219 3.12 9.59 -20.30
C ARG A 219 2.33 8.78 -19.29
N ALA A 220 2.52 7.44 -19.23
CA ALA A 220 1.84 6.55 -18.31
C ALA A 220 2.13 6.94 -16.84
N VAL A 221 3.39 7.20 -16.47
CA VAL A 221 3.76 7.68 -15.13
C VAL A 221 3.03 8.97 -14.77
N ARG A 222 3.07 9.99 -15.66
CA ARG A 222 2.39 11.28 -15.44
C ARG A 222 0.89 11.09 -15.28
N LYS A 223 0.30 10.14 -16.01
CA LYS A 223 -1.12 9.79 -15.89
C LYS A 223 -1.44 9.22 -14.51
N GLN A 224 -0.66 8.24 -14.02
CA GLN A 224 -0.87 7.67 -12.69
C GLN A 224 -0.72 8.74 -11.59
N VAL A 225 0.33 9.56 -11.64
CA VAL A 225 0.55 10.66 -10.68
C VAL A 225 -0.61 11.68 -10.74
N GLY A 226 -1.06 12.05 -11.92
CA GLY A 226 -2.19 12.97 -12.11
C GLY A 226 -3.52 12.42 -11.57
N LEU A 227 -3.66 11.11 -11.47
CA LEU A 227 -4.80 10.42 -10.86
C LEU A 227 -4.64 10.22 -9.35
N GLY A 228 -3.50 10.59 -8.76
CA GLY A 228 -3.26 10.59 -7.33
C GLY A 228 -2.34 9.47 -6.82
N ALA A 229 -1.60 8.81 -7.69
CA ALA A 229 -0.58 7.85 -7.29
C ALA A 229 0.53 8.53 -6.47
N GLN A 230 0.92 7.89 -5.36
CA GLN A 230 1.97 8.36 -4.46
C GLN A 230 3.28 7.56 -4.60
N VAL A 231 3.21 6.44 -5.28
CA VAL A 231 4.32 5.57 -5.70
C VAL A 231 4.03 5.10 -7.12
N ILE A 232 5.04 4.71 -7.87
CA ILE A 232 4.86 4.12 -9.20
C ILE A 232 5.23 2.65 -9.14
N LYS A 233 4.32 1.79 -9.58
CA LYS A 233 4.55 0.35 -9.78
C LYS A 233 4.57 0.04 -11.27
N PHE A 234 5.53 -0.80 -11.69
CA PHE A 234 5.55 -1.34 -13.06
C PHE A 234 5.94 -2.82 -13.08
N ALA A 235 5.63 -3.51 -14.18
CA ALA A 235 5.92 -4.92 -14.39
C ALA A 235 7.19 -5.07 -15.25
N ALA A 236 8.34 -5.32 -14.63
CA ALA A 236 9.59 -5.57 -15.32
C ALA A 236 9.62 -6.93 -16.02
N THR A 237 8.89 -7.92 -15.47
CA THR A 237 8.78 -9.30 -16.01
C THR A 237 7.33 -9.75 -16.07
N GLY A 238 7.10 -10.90 -16.68
CA GLY A 238 5.84 -11.62 -16.53
C GLY A 238 5.62 -12.13 -15.11
N GLY A 239 4.37 -12.44 -14.75
CA GLY A 239 3.96 -12.94 -13.44
C GLY A 239 3.67 -14.44 -13.43
N VAL A 240 3.77 -15.07 -12.26
CA VAL A 240 3.47 -16.51 -12.08
C VAL A 240 2.02 -16.82 -12.46
N LEU A 241 1.08 -15.95 -12.08
CA LEU A 241 -0.35 -16.14 -12.28
C LEU A 241 -0.87 -15.59 -13.62
N SER A 242 -0.07 -14.82 -14.36
CA SER A 242 -0.49 -14.26 -15.64
C SER A 242 -0.23 -15.20 -16.81
N ASN A 243 -1.12 -15.14 -17.81
CA ASN A 243 -0.99 -15.87 -19.04
C ASN A 243 -0.28 -15.00 -20.11
N VAL A 244 1.01 -14.73 -19.88
CA VAL A 244 1.84 -13.96 -20.81
C VAL A 244 2.72 -14.89 -21.62
N SER A 245 2.86 -14.62 -22.92
CA SER A 245 3.62 -15.46 -23.86
C SER A 245 5.12 -15.55 -23.50
N GLY A 246 5.69 -14.50 -22.92
CA GLY A 246 7.10 -14.46 -22.44
C GLY A 246 7.37 -15.18 -21.11
N GLY A 247 6.36 -15.81 -20.51
CA GLY A 247 6.51 -16.50 -19.22
C GLY A 247 6.93 -15.53 -18.10
N LEU A 248 8.00 -15.87 -17.37
CA LEU A 248 8.56 -15.05 -16.29
C LEU A 248 9.70 -14.14 -16.76
N GLY A 249 10.06 -14.16 -18.04
CA GLY A 249 11.14 -13.37 -18.62
C GLY A 249 10.89 -11.86 -18.56
N ARG A 250 11.94 -11.10 -18.88
CA ARG A 250 11.84 -9.64 -18.95
C ARG A 250 10.82 -9.20 -20.01
N ALA A 251 9.89 -8.34 -19.61
CA ALA A 251 8.84 -7.82 -20.50
C ALA A 251 9.17 -6.42 -21.01
N MET A 252 9.74 -5.55 -20.16
CA MET A 252 10.13 -4.18 -20.52
C MET A 252 11.60 -4.09 -20.96
N THR A 253 11.90 -3.17 -21.86
CA THR A 253 13.27 -2.79 -22.19
C THR A 253 13.92 -1.97 -21.05
N PRO A 254 15.26 -1.97 -20.94
CA PRO A 254 15.94 -1.12 -19.96
C PRO A 254 15.64 0.38 -20.12
N GLU A 255 15.42 0.85 -21.35
CA GLU A 255 15.08 2.23 -21.68
C GLU A 255 13.70 2.63 -21.17
N GLU A 256 12.71 1.74 -21.30
CA GLU A 256 11.34 1.93 -20.76
C GLU A 256 11.38 2.00 -19.23
N MET A 257 12.05 1.05 -18.58
CA MET A 257 12.19 1.04 -17.12
C MET A 257 12.87 2.31 -16.61
N ARG A 258 13.95 2.76 -17.29
CA ARG A 258 14.64 4.00 -16.96
C ARG A 258 13.73 5.21 -17.11
N ALA A 259 12.98 5.29 -18.20
CA ALA A 259 12.02 6.38 -18.43
C ALA A 259 10.94 6.44 -17.36
N ILE A 260 10.45 5.29 -16.87
CA ILE A 260 9.49 5.19 -15.76
C ILE A 260 10.12 5.73 -14.47
N VAL A 261 11.28 5.19 -14.07
CA VAL A 261 11.93 5.52 -12.80
C VAL A 261 12.36 6.99 -12.74
N GLU A 262 13.03 7.49 -13.77
CA GLU A 262 13.45 8.90 -13.86
C GLU A 262 12.24 9.85 -13.79
N THR A 263 11.13 9.51 -14.48
CA THR A 263 9.92 10.34 -14.45
C THR A 263 9.26 10.30 -13.08
N ALA A 264 9.20 9.13 -12.43
CA ALA A 264 8.66 8.98 -11.08
C ALA A 264 9.47 9.84 -10.09
N HIS A 265 10.80 9.73 -10.10
CA HIS A 265 11.69 10.48 -9.22
C HIS A 265 11.63 11.99 -9.48
N ALA A 266 11.56 12.42 -10.75
CA ALA A 266 11.39 13.84 -11.11
C ALA A 266 10.07 14.43 -10.58
N LEU A 267 9.04 13.58 -10.36
CA LEU A 267 7.76 13.95 -9.77
C LEU A 267 7.71 13.71 -8.24
N GLY A 268 8.86 13.41 -7.60
CA GLY A 268 8.95 13.14 -6.18
C GLY A 268 8.25 11.85 -5.75
N ARG A 269 8.19 10.84 -6.63
CA ARG A 269 7.60 9.53 -6.34
C ARG A 269 8.66 8.45 -6.33
N LYS A 270 8.57 7.53 -5.38
CA LYS A 270 9.31 6.27 -5.37
C LYS A 270 8.82 5.39 -6.53
N ALA A 271 9.71 4.52 -7.03
CA ALA A 271 9.39 3.55 -8.08
C ALA A 271 9.71 2.13 -7.63
N THR A 272 8.81 1.20 -7.93
CA THR A 272 8.97 -0.22 -7.61
C THR A 272 8.60 -1.10 -8.80
N ALA A 273 9.28 -2.23 -8.93
CA ALA A 273 9.07 -3.18 -10.02
C ALA A 273 8.60 -4.54 -9.52
N HIS A 274 7.52 -5.06 -10.10
CA HIS A 274 7.24 -6.49 -10.08
C HIS A 274 8.31 -7.20 -10.92
N SER A 275 8.99 -8.17 -10.37
CA SER A 275 10.00 -8.91 -11.11
C SER A 275 10.18 -10.32 -10.53
N HIS A 276 10.27 -11.33 -11.42
CA HIS A 276 10.65 -12.69 -11.06
C HIS A 276 12.03 -13.04 -11.61
N ALA A 277 12.26 -12.86 -12.90
CA ALA A 277 13.54 -13.22 -13.55
C ALA A 277 14.69 -12.27 -13.18
N ALA A 278 15.88 -12.81 -12.98
CA ALA A 278 17.08 -12.04 -12.61
C ALA A 278 17.40 -10.92 -13.60
N GLU A 279 17.22 -11.14 -14.90
CA GLU A 279 17.46 -10.14 -15.94
C GLU A 279 16.54 -8.92 -15.84
N GLY A 280 15.26 -9.12 -15.50
CA GLY A 280 14.30 -8.03 -15.27
C GLY A 280 14.62 -7.30 -13.96
N THR A 281 14.93 -8.03 -12.90
CA THR A 281 15.36 -7.46 -11.61
C THR A 281 16.62 -6.61 -11.77
N LYS A 282 17.62 -7.10 -12.51
CA LYS A 282 18.85 -6.36 -12.80
C LYS A 282 18.54 -5.06 -13.54
N ALA A 283 17.77 -5.13 -14.64
CA ALA A 283 17.44 -3.93 -15.43
C ALA A 283 16.65 -2.89 -14.59
N ALA A 284 15.72 -3.33 -13.74
CA ALA A 284 14.97 -2.44 -12.85
C ALA A 284 15.87 -1.79 -11.78
N LEU A 285 16.82 -2.52 -11.21
CA LEU A 285 17.82 -1.97 -10.27
C LEU A 285 18.77 -1.00 -10.95
N GLU A 286 19.22 -1.29 -12.19
CA GLU A 286 20.05 -0.40 -12.98
C GLU A 286 19.30 0.89 -13.35
N ALA A 287 18.00 0.80 -13.61
CA ALA A 287 17.13 1.96 -13.83
C ALA A 287 16.95 2.83 -12.57
N GLY A 288 17.29 2.30 -11.37
CA GLY A 288 17.25 3.03 -10.11
C GLY A 288 15.98 2.82 -9.28
N CYS A 289 15.28 1.68 -9.43
CA CYS A 289 14.15 1.34 -8.58
C CYS A 289 14.50 1.38 -7.10
N ASP A 290 13.57 1.91 -6.29
CA ASP A 290 13.70 1.99 -4.82
C ASP A 290 13.43 0.63 -4.16
N SER A 291 12.55 -0.18 -4.73
CA SER A 291 12.30 -1.57 -4.32
C SER A 291 11.97 -2.49 -5.49
N ILE A 292 12.16 -3.78 -5.26
CA ILE A 292 11.73 -4.85 -6.17
C ILE A 292 10.81 -5.78 -5.38
N GLU A 293 9.70 -6.11 -5.98
CA GLU A 293 8.68 -7.01 -5.44
C GLU A 293 8.92 -8.43 -5.95
N HIS A 294 8.76 -9.42 -5.08
CA HIS A 294 8.96 -10.86 -5.35
C HIS A 294 10.41 -11.26 -5.59
N ALA A 295 11.04 -10.85 -6.68
CA ALA A 295 12.43 -11.18 -7.02
C ALA A 295 12.77 -12.68 -6.90
N SER A 296 11.92 -13.56 -7.45
CA SER A 296 11.97 -15.01 -7.21
C SER A 296 13.27 -15.68 -7.68
N TYR A 297 13.85 -15.20 -8.79
CA TYR A 297 15.07 -15.77 -9.35
C TYR A 297 16.20 -14.73 -9.27
N LEU A 298 17.09 -14.92 -8.29
CA LEU A 298 18.24 -14.04 -8.09
C LEU A 298 19.54 -14.81 -8.33
N ASP A 299 20.45 -14.18 -9.04
CA ASP A 299 21.85 -14.60 -9.14
C ASP A 299 22.75 -13.72 -8.25
N ASP A 300 24.04 -14.09 -8.17
CA ASP A 300 25.00 -13.36 -7.34
C ASP A 300 25.23 -11.92 -7.81
N GLU A 301 25.10 -11.67 -9.12
CA GLU A 301 25.24 -10.31 -9.68
C GLU A 301 24.07 -9.44 -9.24
N THR A 302 22.85 -9.93 -9.34
CA THR A 302 21.63 -9.22 -8.92
C THR A 302 21.65 -8.91 -7.43
N ILE A 303 22.10 -9.87 -6.59
CA ILE A 303 22.25 -9.66 -5.14
C ILE A 303 23.28 -8.56 -4.85
N ARG A 304 24.44 -8.56 -5.54
CA ARG A 304 25.42 -7.49 -5.41
C ARG A 304 24.87 -6.13 -5.83
N LEU A 305 24.05 -6.12 -6.89
CA LEU A 305 23.43 -4.90 -7.40
C LEU A 305 22.41 -4.30 -6.43
N PHE A 306 21.56 -5.12 -5.78
CA PHE A 306 20.69 -4.67 -4.70
C PHE A 306 21.47 -3.89 -3.63
N LYS A 307 22.59 -4.45 -3.18
CA LYS A 307 23.44 -3.82 -2.15
C LYS A 307 24.07 -2.53 -2.65
N ALA A 308 24.59 -2.53 -3.89
CA ALA A 308 25.24 -1.36 -4.48
C ALA A 308 24.27 -0.20 -4.69
N LYS A 309 23.01 -0.51 -5.03
CA LYS A 309 21.94 0.51 -5.23
C LYS A 309 21.24 0.87 -3.92
N GLY A 310 21.39 0.09 -2.86
CA GLY A 310 20.68 0.29 -1.60
C GLY A 310 19.16 0.06 -1.69
N ALA A 311 18.71 -0.59 -2.75
CA ALA A 311 17.31 -0.90 -2.99
C ALA A 311 16.78 -1.95 -2.03
N TYR A 312 15.48 -1.92 -1.77
CA TYR A 312 14.80 -2.90 -0.93
C TYR A 312 14.27 -4.07 -1.75
N LEU A 313 14.32 -5.27 -1.15
CA LEU A 313 13.54 -6.43 -1.59
C LEU A 313 12.29 -6.53 -0.73
N VAL A 314 11.12 -6.65 -1.36
CA VAL A 314 9.83 -6.90 -0.70
C VAL A 314 9.42 -8.34 -1.03
N PRO A 315 9.52 -9.27 -0.07
CA PRO A 315 9.60 -10.70 -0.37
C PRO A 315 8.27 -11.34 -0.78
N THR A 316 7.18 -11.04 -0.09
CA THR A 316 5.85 -11.61 -0.35
C THR A 316 5.83 -13.15 -0.36
N GLU A 317 6.51 -13.79 0.58
CA GLU A 317 6.64 -15.25 0.67
C GLU A 317 5.29 -15.98 0.80
N ILE A 318 4.29 -15.33 1.39
CA ILE A 318 2.93 -15.88 1.52
C ILE A 318 2.20 -15.98 0.17
N ALA A 319 2.51 -15.12 -0.81
CA ALA A 319 1.77 -15.05 -2.08
C ALA A 319 1.87 -16.34 -2.91
N PRO A 320 3.04 -16.94 -3.16
CA PRO A 320 3.12 -18.21 -3.89
C PRO A 320 2.46 -19.37 -3.14
N VAL A 321 2.43 -19.35 -1.80
CA VAL A 321 1.72 -20.37 -1.00
C VAL A 321 0.22 -20.26 -1.21
N ALA A 322 -0.32 -19.03 -1.16
CA ALA A 322 -1.72 -18.76 -1.45
C ALA A 322 -2.10 -19.13 -2.89
N ALA A 323 -1.25 -18.77 -3.86
CA ALA A 323 -1.45 -19.13 -5.27
C ALA A 323 -1.48 -20.64 -5.50
N LEU A 324 -0.58 -21.40 -4.86
CA LEU A 324 -0.58 -22.85 -4.91
C LEU A 324 -1.84 -23.48 -4.29
N ALA A 325 -2.29 -22.96 -3.17
CA ALA A 325 -3.55 -23.39 -2.55
C ALA A 325 -4.75 -23.18 -3.49
N GLN A 326 -4.81 -22.03 -4.16
CA GLN A 326 -5.83 -21.72 -5.16
C GLN A 326 -5.75 -22.65 -6.38
N ALA A 327 -4.54 -22.91 -6.90
CA ALA A 327 -4.35 -23.81 -8.03
C ALA A 327 -4.81 -25.25 -7.70
N ARG A 328 -4.47 -25.75 -6.51
CA ARG A 328 -4.88 -27.08 -6.04
C ARG A 328 -6.39 -27.16 -5.78
N ALA A 329 -7.04 -26.07 -5.44
CA ALA A 329 -8.50 -25.97 -5.32
C ALA A 329 -9.22 -25.89 -6.69
N GLY A 330 -8.47 -25.99 -7.82
CA GLY A 330 -9.04 -25.99 -9.17
C GLY A 330 -9.33 -24.60 -9.75
N ALA A 331 -8.87 -23.56 -9.10
CA ALA A 331 -9.10 -22.19 -9.54
C ALA A 331 -8.14 -21.72 -10.63
N LEU A 332 -7.04 -22.41 -10.82
CA LEU A 332 -6.06 -22.16 -11.87
C LEU A 332 -5.91 -23.41 -12.77
N PRO A 333 -5.52 -23.24 -14.05
CA PRO A 333 -5.24 -24.39 -14.90
C PRO A 333 -4.20 -25.32 -14.26
N PRO A 334 -4.38 -26.67 -14.31
CA PRO A 334 -3.45 -27.62 -13.69
C PRO A 334 -1.98 -27.46 -14.14
N ALA A 335 -1.77 -27.00 -15.37
CA ALA A 335 -0.44 -26.70 -15.90
C ALA A 335 0.28 -25.56 -15.18
N THR A 336 -0.44 -24.72 -14.42
CA THR A 336 0.13 -23.62 -13.63
C THR A 336 0.82 -24.13 -12.34
N ILE A 337 0.38 -25.29 -11.82
CA ILE A 337 0.86 -25.83 -10.53
C ILE A 337 2.37 -26.07 -10.51
N PRO A 338 2.98 -26.81 -11.47
CA PRO A 338 4.42 -27.04 -11.47
C PRO A 338 5.23 -25.73 -11.58
N LYS A 339 4.73 -24.76 -12.37
CA LYS A 339 5.37 -23.45 -12.51
C LYS A 339 5.35 -22.67 -11.20
N ALA A 340 4.21 -22.68 -10.51
CA ALA A 340 4.05 -21.99 -9.22
C ALA A 340 4.91 -22.65 -8.12
N GLU A 341 4.98 -23.99 -8.08
CA GLU A 341 5.83 -24.74 -7.14
C GLU A 341 7.31 -24.43 -7.36
N ALA A 342 7.77 -24.46 -8.60
CA ALA A 342 9.15 -24.14 -8.93
C ALA A 342 9.50 -22.68 -8.59
N ALA A 343 8.61 -21.75 -8.87
CA ALA A 343 8.82 -20.35 -8.55
C ALA A 343 8.85 -20.09 -7.03
N ALA A 344 7.96 -20.74 -6.27
CA ALA A 344 7.93 -20.63 -4.80
C ALA A 344 9.22 -21.15 -4.15
N ALA A 345 9.67 -22.35 -4.57
CA ALA A 345 10.90 -22.96 -4.05
C ALA A 345 12.15 -22.12 -4.39
N ALA A 346 12.24 -21.60 -5.62
CA ALA A 346 13.33 -20.74 -6.05
C ALA A 346 13.33 -19.40 -5.28
N MET A 347 12.17 -18.78 -5.09
CA MET A 347 11.98 -17.55 -4.37
C MET A 347 12.50 -17.66 -2.94
N HIS A 348 12.03 -18.65 -2.18
CA HIS A 348 12.46 -18.86 -0.81
C HIS A 348 13.98 -19.05 -0.69
N ALA A 349 14.56 -19.92 -1.53
CA ALA A 349 16.01 -20.18 -1.52
C ALA A 349 16.82 -18.92 -1.85
N ASN A 350 16.39 -18.14 -2.85
CA ASN A 350 17.09 -16.93 -3.26
C ASN A 350 16.93 -15.79 -2.24
N HIS A 351 15.76 -15.64 -1.61
CA HIS A 351 15.57 -14.65 -0.54
C HIS A 351 16.44 -14.96 0.68
N LYS A 352 16.55 -16.24 1.06
CA LYS A 352 17.47 -16.67 2.13
C LYS A 352 18.91 -16.29 1.81
N LYS A 353 19.35 -16.48 0.55
CA LYS A 353 20.67 -16.09 0.08
C LYS A 353 20.84 -14.57 0.07
N ALA A 354 19.83 -13.82 -0.41
CA ALA A 354 19.85 -12.35 -0.44
C ALA A 354 19.91 -11.75 0.97
N TRP A 355 19.12 -12.30 1.92
CA TRP A 355 19.16 -11.89 3.32
C TRP A 355 20.54 -12.14 3.93
N ALA A 356 21.09 -13.35 3.79
CA ALA A 356 22.42 -13.70 4.29
C ALA A 356 23.53 -12.80 3.69
N ALA A 357 23.35 -12.35 2.45
CA ALA A 357 24.27 -11.40 1.80
C ALA A 357 24.11 -9.95 2.26
N GLY A 358 23.08 -9.61 3.07
CA GLY A 358 22.83 -8.29 3.62
C GLY A 358 22.08 -7.35 2.66
N VAL A 359 21.20 -7.88 1.80
CA VAL A 359 20.22 -7.09 1.06
C VAL A 359 19.22 -6.51 2.05
N LYS A 360 18.77 -5.28 1.82
CA LYS A 360 17.71 -4.65 2.62
C LYS A 360 16.36 -5.28 2.30
N PHE A 361 15.59 -5.63 3.33
CA PHE A 361 14.22 -6.14 3.19
C PHE A 361 13.22 -5.17 3.83
N ALA A 362 12.06 -5.02 3.18
CA ALA A 362 10.89 -4.39 3.77
C ALA A 362 9.72 -5.38 3.68
N PHE A 363 8.95 -5.50 4.76
CA PHE A 363 7.82 -6.42 4.87
C PHE A 363 6.76 -6.15 3.80
N GLY A 364 6.26 -7.17 3.15
CA GLY A 364 5.14 -7.09 2.21
C GLY A 364 4.58 -8.47 1.92
N THR A 365 3.28 -8.58 1.65
CA THR A 365 2.54 -9.85 1.60
C THR A 365 1.93 -10.18 0.27
N ASP A 366 1.69 -9.19 -0.59
CA ASP A 366 0.84 -9.31 -1.77
C ASP A 366 -0.60 -9.76 -1.40
N SER A 367 -1.10 -9.28 -0.22
CA SER A 367 -2.48 -9.53 0.20
C SER A 367 -3.46 -8.94 -0.81
N GLY A 368 -4.41 -9.75 -1.21
CA GLY A 368 -5.22 -9.67 -2.43
C GLY A 368 -5.05 -10.96 -3.23
N VAL A 369 -3.84 -11.53 -3.27
CA VAL A 369 -3.58 -12.94 -3.59
C VAL A 369 -3.86 -13.81 -2.34
N SER A 370 -3.27 -13.49 -1.21
CA SER A 370 -3.66 -14.02 0.10
C SER A 370 -4.83 -13.23 0.71
N LYS A 371 -5.39 -13.71 1.82
CA LYS A 371 -6.48 -13.00 2.51
C LYS A 371 -5.98 -11.78 3.25
N HIS A 372 -6.71 -10.67 3.16
CA HIS A 372 -6.53 -9.55 4.06
C HIS A 372 -6.91 -9.92 5.50
N GLY A 373 -6.07 -9.52 6.45
CA GLY A 373 -6.17 -9.93 7.85
C GLY A 373 -5.18 -11.03 8.25
N ASP A 374 -4.71 -11.84 7.27
CA ASP A 374 -3.70 -12.88 7.49
C ASP A 374 -2.26 -12.37 7.19
N ASN A 375 -2.09 -11.07 6.97
CA ASN A 375 -0.82 -10.42 6.58
C ASN A 375 0.34 -10.82 7.50
N ALA A 376 0.12 -10.93 8.82
CA ALA A 376 1.17 -11.26 9.79
C ALA A 376 1.75 -12.67 9.64
N THR A 377 1.12 -13.57 8.87
CA THR A 377 1.65 -14.90 8.55
C THR A 377 3.01 -14.80 7.81
N GLU A 378 3.25 -13.73 7.07
CA GLU A 378 4.52 -13.44 6.40
C GLU A 378 5.70 -13.44 7.39
N PHE A 379 5.51 -13.02 8.64
CA PHE A 379 6.59 -13.01 9.63
C PHE A 379 7.23 -14.39 9.86
N ALA A 380 6.44 -15.47 9.84
CA ALA A 380 6.96 -16.81 10.00
C ALA A 380 7.91 -17.19 8.85
N TYR A 381 7.59 -16.81 7.62
CA TYR A 381 8.46 -17.00 6.46
C TYR A 381 9.75 -16.19 6.57
N LEU A 382 9.69 -14.94 7.07
CA LEU A 382 10.89 -14.13 7.30
C LEU A 382 11.84 -14.78 8.32
N ILE A 383 11.31 -15.45 9.36
CA ILE A 383 12.12 -16.24 10.28
C ILE A 383 12.79 -17.42 9.56
N ASP A 384 12.07 -18.11 8.67
CA ASP A 384 12.62 -19.23 7.90
C ASP A 384 13.71 -18.78 6.92
N LEU A 385 13.68 -17.52 6.46
CA LEU A 385 14.77 -16.90 5.70
C LEU A 385 16.03 -16.65 6.53
N GLY A 386 15.93 -16.74 7.87
CA GLY A 386 17.05 -16.54 8.81
C GLY A 386 17.02 -15.19 9.51
N MET A 387 15.92 -14.44 9.48
CA MET A 387 15.74 -13.25 10.29
C MET A 387 15.48 -13.63 11.75
N THR A 388 16.01 -12.84 12.67
CA THR A 388 15.53 -12.87 14.05
C THR A 388 14.15 -12.19 14.14
N PRO A 389 13.34 -12.49 15.17
CA PRO A 389 12.06 -11.80 15.37
C PRO A 389 12.19 -10.27 15.40
N ALA A 390 13.26 -9.74 15.99
CA ALA A 390 13.54 -8.31 16.02
C ALA A 390 13.79 -7.72 14.62
N GLN A 391 14.49 -8.47 13.75
CA GLN A 391 14.73 -8.06 12.36
C GLN A 391 13.48 -8.14 11.50
N ALA A 392 12.67 -9.18 11.68
CA ALA A 392 11.39 -9.33 11.00
C ALA A 392 10.42 -8.20 11.40
N ILE A 393 10.31 -7.84 12.69
CA ILE A 393 9.52 -6.68 13.13
C ILE A 393 10.10 -5.37 12.56
N ALA A 394 11.42 -5.22 12.53
CA ALA A 394 12.06 -4.03 11.96
C ALA A 394 11.74 -3.87 10.46
N SER A 395 11.58 -4.97 9.70
CA SER A 395 11.20 -4.92 8.28
C SER A 395 9.80 -4.34 8.05
N ALA A 396 8.88 -4.59 9.00
CA ALA A 396 7.49 -4.09 8.97
C ALA A 396 7.31 -2.74 9.70
N THR A 397 8.36 -2.13 10.17
CA THR A 397 8.33 -0.88 10.94
C THR A 397 9.35 0.11 10.39
N VAL A 398 10.54 0.18 10.95
CA VAL A 398 11.56 1.18 10.58
C VAL A 398 12.08 1.02 9.15
N ALA A 399 12.23 -0.20 8.63
CA ALA A 399 12.69 -0.43 7.26
C ALA A 399 11.60 -0.05 6.24
N ALA A 400 10.34 -0.37 6.51
CA ALA A 400 9.22 0.06 5.69
C ALA A 400 9.06 1.60 5.70
N ALA A 401 9.25 2.23 6.85
CA ALA A 401 9.24 3.69 6.99
C ALA A 401 10.36 4.34 6.15
N ASP A 402 11.59 3.80 6.20
CA ASP A 402 12.73 4.25 5.39
C ASP A 402 12.42 4.12 3.88
N LEU A 403 11.90 2.98 3.44
CA LEU A 403 11.50 2.77 2.03
C LEU A 403 10.42 3.76 1.60
N LEU A 404 9.43 4.08 2.45
CA LEU A 404 8.41 5.10 2.17
C LEU A 404 8.96 6.53 2.23
N GLY A 405 10.16 6.74 2.78
CA GLY A 405 10.70 8.07 3.04
C GLY A 405 9.92 8.82 4.12
N ARG A 406 9.47 8.12 5.18
CA ARG A 406 8.66 8.66 6.27
C ARG A 406 9.38 8.51 7.60
N ASP A 407 9.38 9.59 8.37
CA ASP A 407 9.97 9.67 9.72
C ASP A 407 8.93 9.67 10.84
N ASP A 408 7.66 9.74 10.49
CA ASP A 408 6.56 9.85 11.45
C ASP A 408 5.86 8.51 11.74
N ILE A 409 6.33 7.38 11.18
CA ILE A 409 5.82 6.02 11.41
C ILE A 409 6.96 5.06 11.76
N GLY A 410 6.63 3.84 12.16
CA GLY A 410 7.61 2.78 12.44
C GLY A 410 8.28 2.87 13.82
N THR A 411 8.03 3.93 14.58
CA THR A 411 8.47 4.12 15.97
C THR A 411 7.38 4.72 16.83
N LEU A 412 7.54 4.66 18.17
CA LEU A 412 6.68 5.35 19.15
C LEU A 412 7.48 6.41 19.92
N THR A 413 8.28 7.18 19.21
CA THR A 413 9.05 8.28 19.78
C THR A 413 8.30 9.62 19.70
N PRO A 414 8.65 10.63 20.52
CA PRO A 414 8.02 11.95 20.42
C PRO A 414 8.04 12.50 19.00
N GLY A 415 6.88 12.94 18.50
CA GLY A 415 6.67 13.38 17.13
C GLY A 415 6.10 12.32 16.19
N SER A 416 6.29 11.03 16.47
CA SER A 416 5.71 9.94 15.68
C SER A 416 4.18 9.95 15.75
N ARG A 417 3.52 9.40 14.76
CA ARG A 417 2.08 9.10 14.82
C ARG A 417 1.79 8.14 15.95
N ALA A 418 0.67 8.32 16.58
CA ALA A 418 0.17 7.38 17.58
C ALA A 418 -0.49 6.18 16.87
N ASP A 419 0.32 5.43 16.14
CA ASP A 419 -0.01 4.15 15.53
C ASP A 419 0.55 3.07 16.44
N VAL A 420 -0.31 2.50 17.30
CA VAL A 420 0.08 1.62 18.40
C VAL A 420 -0.67 0.31 18.30
N ILE A 421 0.05 -0.80 18.38
CA ILE A 421 -0.55 -2.13 18.54
C ILE A 421 -0.09 -2.80 19.81
N ALA A 422 -0.88 -3.75 20.29
CA ALA A 422 -0.49 -4.58 21.42
C ALA A 422 -0.86 -6.04 21.21
N VAL A 423 -0.02 -6.93 21.72
CA VAL A 423 -0.20 -8.38 21.67
C VAL A 423 0.01 -9.02 23.04
N THR A 424 -0.56 -10.20 23.24
CA THR A 424 -0.31 -11.02 24.42
C THR A 424 1.03 -11.75 24.29
N GLY A 425 1.93 -11.53 25.23
CA GLY A 425 3.29 -12.08 25.25
C GLY A 425 4.25 -11.35 24.29
N SER A 426 5.51 -11.76 24.28
CA SER A 426 6.58 -11.10 23.54
C SER A 426 6.68 -11.61 22.10
N PRO A 427 6.46 -10.76 21.07
CA PRO A 427 6.70 -11.15 19.68
C PRO A 427 8.20 -11.29 19.34
N LEU A 428 9.09 -10.87 20.24
CA LEU A 428 10.53 -11.10 20.12
C LEU A 428 10.92 -12.54 20.52
N GLU A 429 10.05 -13.25 21.26
CA GLU A 429 10.21 -14.67 21.59
C GLU A 429 9.51 -15.55 20.55
N ASP A 430 8.31 -15.15 20.09
CA ASP A 430 7.54 -15.84 19.09
C ASP A 430 6.80 -14.83 18.21
N VAL A 431 7.28 -14.62 17.00
CA VAL A 431 6.76 -13.63 16.06
C VAL A 431 5.30 -13.90 15.65
N ARG A 432 4.83 -15.18 15.74
CA ARG A 432 3.44 -15.55 15.43
C ARG A 432 2.41 -14.89 16.35
N ARG A 433 2.83 -14.32 17.49
CA ARG A 433 1.95 -13.49 18.33
C ARG A 433 1.38 -12.29 17.59
N LEU A 434 2.06 -11.84 16.52
CA LEU A 434 1.57 -10.77 15.65
C LEU A 434 0.40 -11.20 14.75
N GLU A 435 0.12 -12.50 14.61
CA GLU A 435 -1.07 -13.00 13.93
C GLU A 435 -2.36 -12.74 14.75
N HIS A 436 -2.21 -12.40 16.04
CA HIS A 436 -3.30 -12.17 17.00
C HIS A 436 -3.08 -10.86 17.74
N VAL A 437 -3.32 -9.74 17.06
CA VAL A 437 -3.23 -8.41 17.66
C VAL A 437 -4.44 -8.14 18.55
N ASP A 438 -4.21 -7.82 19.81
CA ASP A 438 -5.27 -7.58 20.83
C ASP A 438 -5.82 -6.16 20.79
N PHE A 439 -4.99 -5.18 20.42
CA PHE A 439 -5.31 -3.76 20.43
C PHE A 439 -4.70 -3.06 19.22
N VAL A 440 -5.46 -2.15 18.59
CA VAL A 440 -4.99 -1.29 17.51
C VAL A 440 -5.44 0.14 17.74
N MET A 441 -4.49 1.07 17.72
CA MET A 441 -4.72 2.50 17.62
C MET A 441 -4.06 3.00 16.34
N HIS A 442 -4.81 3.76 15.54
CA HIS A 442 -4.33 4.41 14.33
C HIS A 442 -4.53 5.92 14.45
N ARG A 443 -3.45 6.69 14.36
CA ARG A 443 -3.47 8.15 14.49
C ARG A 443 -4.16 8.64 15.77
N GLY A 444 -3.97 7.93 16.89
CA GLY A 444 -4.58 8.25 18.17
C GLY A 444 -6.04 7.82 18.35
N ILE A 445 -6.65 7.22 17.33
CA ILE A 445 -8.02 6.70 17.36
C ILE A 445 -7.96 5.18 17.54
N ILE A 446 -8.75 4.66 18.48
CA ILE A 446 -8.83 3.20 18.72
C ILE A 446 -9.65 2.59 17.58
N ALA A 447 -8.99 1.74 16.79
CA ALA A 447 -9.62 0.95 15.74
C ALA A 447 -10.05 -0.44 16.25
N LYS A 448 -9.26 -1.02 17.17
CA LYS A 448 -9.58 -2.30 17.82
C LYS A 448 -9.34 -2.16 19.32
N PRO A 449 -10.38 -2.14 20.15
CA PRO A 449 -10.22 -2.11 21.62
C PRO A 449 -9.75 -3.46 22.13
N VAL A 450 -9.09 -3.50 23.30
CA VAL A 450 -8.83 -4.74 24.03
C VAL A 450 -10.18 -5.34 24.42
N ILE A 451 -10.34 -6.62 24.16
CA ILE A 451 -11.46 -7.43 24.67
C ILE A 451 -10.85 -8.25 25.81
N ASP A 452 -11.31 -7.97 27.05
CA ASP A 452 -10.88 -8.69 28.28
C ASP A 452 -11.49 -10.12 28.33
#